data_d301f0828d7b31bef6966e407f63d137
#
_entry.id   d301f0828d7b31bef6966e407f63d137
#
_cell.length_a   1.000
_cell.length_b   1.000
_cell.length_c   1.000
_cell.angle_alpha   90.00
_cell.angle_beta   90.00
_cell.angle_gamma   90.00
#
_symmetry.space_group_name_H-M   'P 1'
#
loop_
_entity.id
_entity.type
_entity.pdbx_description
1 polymer ?
#
loop_
_entity_poly.entity_id
_entity_poly.type
_entity_poly.pdbx_seq_one_letter_code
_entity_poly.pdbx_strand_id
1 'polypeptide(L)'
;MNALLKAHERGVLIRFLGDRTMELNKHSVFPKLKEAGISFRFNDAFELEHNKFAIYDDDIVLTGSYNWTRSASYSNSENCIFLHNDKKVVQRYKERFDYLWKLNDDPAVKLHAEIINRNK
;
A
#
# COMPACT_ATOMS: atom_id res chain seq x y z
N MET A 1 5.43 -5.30 9.68
CA MET A 1 6.74 -5.10 9.05
C MET A 1 7.56 -6.39 9.00
N ASN A 2 7.93 -7.00 10.11
CA ASN A 2 8.80 -8.20 10.12
C ASN A 2 8.30 -9.35 9.24
N ALA A 3 6.98 -9.55 9.14
CA ALA A 3 6.41 -10.58 8.28
C ALA A 3 6.65 -10.30 6.77
N LEU A 4 6.57 -9.03 6.35
CA LEU A 4 6.87 -8.64 4.96
C LEU A 4 8.35 -8.85 4.63
N LEU A 5 9.25 -8.44 5.52
CA LEU A 5 10.70 -8.65 5.35
C LEU A 5 11.02 -10.13 5.20
N LYS A 6 10.52 -10.97 6.12
CA LYS A 6 10.71 -12.42 6.05
C LYS A 6 10.11 -13.06 4.79
N ALA A 7 8.98 -12.55 4.29
CA ALA A 7 8.41 -13.02 3.04
C ALA A 7 9.31 -12.64 1.86
N HIS A 8 9.81 -11.40 1.83
CA HIS A 8 10.72 -10.92 0.80
C HIS A 8 12.05 -11.72 0.78
N GLU A 9 12.62 -12.01 1.95
CA GLU A 9 13.82 -12.85 2.11
C GLU A 9 13.62 -14.27 1.56
N ARG A 10 12.39 -14.79 1.55
CA ARG A 10 12.03 -16.07 0.92
C ARG A 10 11.75 -15.97 -0.58
N GLY A 11 11.92 -14.78 -1.18
CA GLY A 11 11.70 -14.55 -2.61
C GLY A 11 10.27 -14.17 -2.99
N VAL A 12 9.39 -13.84 -2.03
CA VAL A 12 8.04 -13.35 -2.34
C VAL A 12 8.15 -11.95 -2.95
N LEU A 13 7.54 -11.76 -4.11
CA LEU A 13 7.44 -10.45 -4.76
C LEU A 13 6.41 -9.59 -4.03
N ILE A 14 6.85 -8.44 -3.54
CA ILE A 14 6.01 -7.52 -2.78
C ILE A 14 5.98 -6.17 -3.46
N ARG A 15 4.78 -5.63 -3.66
CA ARG A 15 4.53 -4.24 -4.08
C ARG A 15 3.72 -3.54 -3.00
N PHE A 16 4.15 -2.37 -2.58
CA PHE A 16 3.50 -1.59 -1.54
C PHE A 16 3.15 -0.20 -2.08
N LEU A 17 1.86 0.17 -2.02
CA LEU A 17 1.39 1.52 -2.29
C LEU A 17 0.93 2.14 -0.97
N GLY A 18 1.47 3.29 -0.63
CA GLY A 18 1.15 3.95 0.61
C GLY A 18 0.82 5.43 0.44
N ASP A 19 0.25 6.02 1.46
CA ASP A 19 -0.05 7.44 1.47
C ASP A 19 1.23 8.27 1.65
N ARG A 20 1.37 9.34 0.88
CA ARG A 20 2.56 10.21 0.92
C ARG A 20 2.72 10.93 2.26
N THR A 21 1.63 11.21 2.97
CA THR A 21 1.71 11.85 4.29
C THR A 21 2.51 11.03 5.30
N MET A 22 2.65 9.71 5.05
CA MET A 22 3.43 8.81 5.88
C MET A 22 4.95 8.87 5.61
N GLU A 23 5.39 9.54 4.54
CA GLU A 23 6.82 9.63 4.20
C GLU A 23 7.63 10.32 5.29
N LEU A 24 7.11 11.40 5.84
CA LEU A 24 7.75 12.21 6.89
C LEU A 24 7.45 11.71 8.31
N ASN A 25 6.63 10.67 8.46
CA ASN A 25 6.30 10.15 9.77
C ASN A 25 7.49 9.37 10.35
N LYS A 26 7.95 9.76 11.55
CA LYS A 26 9.08 9.12 12.24
C LYS A 26 8.89 7.61 12.52
N HIS A 27 7.66 7.14 12.50
CA HIS A 27 7.31 5.72 12.65
C HIS A 27 7.04 5.02 11.32
N SER A 28 7.30 5.71 10.21
CA SER A 28 7.12 5.16 8.87
C SER A 28 7.95 3.91 8.66
N VAL A 29 7.39 2.98 7.91
CA VAL A 29 8.07 1.73 7.53
C VAL A 29 8.83 1.85 6.20
N PHE A 30 8.62 2.93 5.44
CA PHE A 30 9.21 3.11 4.12
C PHE A 30 10.75 3.05 4.08
N PRO A 31 11.49 3.61 5.04
CA PRO A 31 12.94 3.45 5.06
C PRO A 31 13.37 1.98 5.10
N LYS A 32 12.69 1.16 5.89
CA LYS A 32 12.96 -0.28 5.99
C LYS A 32 12.57 -1.05 4.72
N LEU A 33 11.46 -0.65 4.06
CA LEU A 33 11.08 -1.23 2.76
C LEU A 33 12.15 -0.93 1.71
N LYS A 34 12.62 0.32 1.67
CA LYS A 34 13.68 0.76 0.75
C LYS A 34 15.00 0.01 0.97
N GLU A 35 15.43 -0.09 2.22
CA GLU A 35 16.66 -0.81 2.61
C GLU A 35 16.60 -2.29 2.22
N ALA A 36 15.44 -2.91 2.38
CA ALA A 36 15.21 -4.31 2.00
C ALA A 36 15.02 -4.52 0.49
N GLY A 37 14.95 -3.47 -0.33
CA GLY A 37 14.70 -3.59 -1.77
C GLY A 37 13.26 -3.96 -2.14
N ILE A 38 12.31 -3.80 -1.22
CA ILE A 38 10.89 -4.02 -1.49
C ILE A 38 10.34 -2.86 -2.32
N SER A 39 9.68 -3.18 -3.43
CA SER A 39 9.09 -2.18 -4.31
C SER A 39 7.95 -1.44 -3.62
N PHE A 40 8.05 -0.11 -3.53
CA PHE A 40 6.97 0.71 -3.02
C PHE A 40 6.79 1.99 -3.85
N ARG A 41 5.57 2.54 -3.80
CA ARG A 41 5.21 3.85 -4.36
C ARG A 41 4.38 4.63 -3.36
N PHE A 42 4.48 5.95 -3.43
CA PHE A 42 3.56 6.84 -2.73
C PHE A 42 2.40 7.22 -3.64
N ASN A 43 1.25 7.47 -3.04
CA ASN A 43 0.13 8.07 -3.74
C ASN A 43 0.42 9.56 -3.97
N ASP A 44 0.52 9.92 -5.24
CA ASP A 44 0.66 11.30 -5.73
C ASP A 44 -0.53 11.74 -6.58
N ALA A 45 -1.42 10.80 -6.92
CA ALA A 45 -2.53 11.02 -7.83
C ALA A 45 -3.80 11.52 -7.14
N PHE A 46 -3.95 11.24 -5.85
CA PHE A 46 -5.11 11.60 -5.05
C PHE A 46 -4.69 12.28 -3.77
N GLU A 47 -5.59 13.05 -3.17
CA GLU A 47 -5.33 13.76 -1.91
C GLU A 47 -4.93 12.79 -0.78
N LEU A 48 -5.53 11.62 -0.74
CA LEU A 48 -5.27 10.59 0.27
C LEU A 48 -5.36 9.18 -0.33
N GLU A 49 -4.37 8.33 -0.05
CA GLU A 49 -4.50 6.89 -0.26
C GLU A 49 -5.18 6.25 0.94
N HIS A 50 -6.49 6.06 0.82
CA HIS A 50 -7.32 5.58 1.91
C HIS A 50 -7.77 4.13 1.77
N ASN A 51 -7.32 3.42 0.75
CA ASN A 51 -7.58 1.99 0.60
C ASN A 51 -6.84 1.18 1.66
N LYS A 52 -7.52 0.15 2.16
CA LYS A 52 -6.97 -0.81 3.12
C LYS A 52 -7.24 -2.19 2.58
N PHE A 53 -6.42 -2.64 1.66
CA PHE A 53 -6.51 -4.00 1.14
C PHE A 53 -5.13 -4.58 0.85
N ALA A 54 -5.06 -5.90 0.82
CA ALA A 54 -3.93 -6.65 0.33
C ALA A 54 -4.41 -7.81 -0.55
N ILE A 55 -3.59 -8.18 -1.50
CA ILE A 55 -3.82 -9.32 -2.38
C ILE A 55 -2.68 -10.31 -2.14
N TYR A 56 -3.01 -11.55 -1.83
CA TYR A 56 -2.04 -12.62 -1.61
C TYR A 56 -2.18 -13.66 -2.72
N ASP A 57 -1.08 -13.91 -3.43
CA ASP A 57 -0.89 -14.97 -4.42
C ASP A 57 -2.00 -15.04 -5.49
N ASP A 58 -2.62 -13.92 -5.82
CA ASP A 58 -3.72 -13.83 -6.78
C ASP A 58 -4.97 -14.67 -6.42
N ASP A 59 -5.14 -15.02 -5.17
CA ASP A 59 -6.19 -15.90 -4.68
C ASP A 59 -6.99 -15.32 -3.50
N ILE A 60 -6.35 -14.52 -2.67
CA ILE A 60 -6.97 -13.98 -1.45
C ILE A 60 -6.93 -12.46 -1.48
N VAL A 61 -8.04 -11.83 -1.10
CA VAL A 61 -8.10 -10.40 -0.79
C VAL A 61 -8.42 -10.22 0.69
N LEU A 62 -7.57 -9.47 1.37
CA LEU A 62 -7.87 -8.89 2.68
C LEU A 62 -8.33 -7.46 2.48
N THR A 63 -9.46 -7.07 3.06
CA THR A 63 -9.95 -5.68 3.08
C THR A 63 -10.74 -5.39 4.35
N GLY A 64 -11.01 -4.12 4.63
CA GLY A 64 -11.77 -3.69 5.80
C GLY A 64 -11.39 -2.28 6.25
N SER A 65 -11.66 -1.97 7.51
CA SER A 65 -11.32 -0.67 8.11
C SER A 65 -9.88 -0.60 8.61
N TYR A 66 -9.22 -1.75 8.78
CA TYR A 66 -7.94 -1.92 9.45
C TYR A 66 -6.80 -1.22 8.70
N ASN A 67 -6.28 -0.13 9.27
CA ASN A 67 -5.01 0.45 8.83
C ASN A 67 -3.84 -0.41 9.31
N TRP A 68 -2.76 -0.47 8.55
CA TRP A 68 -1.58 -1.27 8.92
C TRP A 68 -0.68 -0.49 9.86
N THR A 69 -1.27 -0.07 10.96
CA THR A 69 -0.65 0.74 11.99
C THR A 69 -0.71 0.05 13.35
N ARG A 70 0.15 0.50 14.27
CA ARG A 70 0.13 0.01 15.64
C ARG A 70 -1.19 0.34 16.36
N SER A 71 -1.75 1.51 16.11
CA SER A 71 -3.04 1.91 16.71
C SER A 71 -4.17 1.00 16.28
N ALA A 72 -4.24 0.64 14.99
CA ALA A 72 -5.24 -0.31 14.50
C ALA A 72 -5.10 -1.70 15.16
N SER A 73 -3.85 -2.11 15.48
CA SER A 73 -3.60 -3.41 16.09
C SER A 73 -3.94 -3.50 17.58
N TYR A 74 -3.85 -2.38 18.32
CA TYR A 74 -3.87 -2.42 19.78
C TYR A 74 -4.86 -1.46 20.44
N SER A 75 -5.37 -0.47 19.72
CA SER A 75 -6.15 0.61 20.31
C SER A 75 -7.50 0.84 19.65
N ASN A 76 -7.67 0.48 18.39
CA ASN A 76 -8.90 0.71 17.65
C ASN A 76 -9.79 -0.54 17.64
N SER A 77 -11.09 -0.32 17.44
CA SER A 77 -12.02 -1.36 17.03
C SER A 77 -12.06 -1.38 15.50
N GLU A 78 -11.62 -2.45 14.90
CA GLU A 78 -11.48 -2.60 13.45
C GLU A 78 -12.10 -3.90 12.97
N ASN A 79 -12.39 -3.96 11.68
CA ASN A 79 -12.79 -5.19 11.02
C ASN A 79 -11.91 -5.49 9.80
N CYS A 80 -11.77 -6.79 9.50
CA CYS A 80 -11.11 -7.30 8.32
C CYS A 80 -11.92 -8.45 7.74
N ILE A 81 -11.98 -8.50 6.43
CA ILE A 81 -12.63 -9.56 5.66
C ILE A 81 -11.55 -10.23 4.80
N PHE A 82 -11.46 -11.56 4.89
CA PHE A 82 -10.68 -12.37 3.96
C PHE A 82 -11.62 -13.00 2.95
N LEU A 83 -11.43 -12.68 1.68
CA LEU A 83 -12.18 -13.23 0.56
C LEU A 83 -11.32 -14.26 -0.14
N HIS A 84 -11.77 -15.51 -0.15
CA HIS A 84 -11.10 -16.65 -0.78
C HIS A 84 -11.95 -17.22 -1.90
N ASN A 85 -11.31 -17.79 -2.90
CA ASN A 85 -11.96 -18.54 -3.99
C ASN A 85 -12.96 -17.71 -4.83
N ASP A 86 -12.95 -16.40 -4.72
CA ASP A 86 -13.72 -15.51 -5.59
C ASP A 86 -12.81 -14.83 -6.61
N LYS A 87 -12.57 -15.54 -7.71
CA LYS A 87 -11.69 -15.06 -8.77
C LYS A 87 -12.12 -13.72 -9.36
N LYS A 88 -13.43 -13.43 -9.40
CA LYS A 88 -13.94 -12.16 -9.92
C LYS A 88 -13.58 -10.99 -8.99
N VAL A 89 -13.77 -11.17 -7.70
CA VAL A 89 -13.41 -10.16 -6.70
C VAL A 89 -11.91 -9.96 -6.68
N VAL A 90 -11.11 -11.02 -6.61
CA VAL A 90 -9.65 -10.95 -6.64
C VAL A 90 -9.17 -10.19 -7.88
N GLN A 91 -9.71 -10.50 -9.06
CA GLN A 91 -9.36 -9.82 -10.31
C GLN A 91 -9.67 -8.32 -10.26
N ARG A 92 -10.81 -7.90 -9.70
CA ARG A 92 -11.17 -6.48 -9.54
C ARG A 92 -10.20 -5.72 -8.64
N TYR A 93 -9.78 -6.33 -7.53
CA TYR A 93 -8.78 -5.73 -6.64
C TYR A 93 -7.41 -5.65 -7.31
N LYS A 94 -7.01 -6.64 -8.10
CA LYS A 94 -5.77 -6.61 -8.89
C LYS A 94 -5.81 -5.48 -9.92
N GLU A 95 -6.87 -5.38 -10.71
CA GLU A 95 -7.07 -4.30 -11.68
C GLU A 95 -6.98 -2.92 -11.01
N ARG A 96 -7.60 -2.78 -9.84
CA ARG A 96 -7.54 -1.53 -9.06
C ARG A 96 -6.12 -1.24 -8.57
N PHE A 97 -5.44 -2.22 -8.01
CA PHE A 97 -4.06 -2.05 -7.55
C PHE A 97 -3.13 -1.70 -8.71
N ASP A 98 -3.21 -2.41 -9.83
CA ASP A 98 -2.36 -2.17 -11.00
C ASP A 98 -2.63 -0.80 -11.64
N TYR A 99 -3.88 -0.35 -11.67
CA TYR A 99 -4.23 0.99 -12.09
C TYR A 99 -3.56 2.05 -11.20
N LEU A 100 -3.72 1.95 -9.88
CA LEU A 100 -3.13 2.88 -8.92
C LEU A 100 -1.60 2.84 -8.98
N TRP A 101 -1.02 1.66 -9.12
CA TRP A 101 0.41 1.46 -9.24
C TRP A 101 0.99 2.18 -10.46
N LYS A 102 0.36 2.02 -11.62
CA LYS A 102 0.76 2.70 -12.87
C LYS A 102 0.58 4.20 -12.78
N LEU A 103 -0.57 4.65 -12.28
CA LEU A 103 -0.89 6.06 -12.15
C LEU A 103 0.16 6.82 -11.31
N ASN A 104 0.60 6.22 -10.22
CA ASN A 104 1.61 6.79 -9.34
C ASN A 104 3.05 6.60 -9.83
N ASP A 105 3.23 6.13 -11.05
CA ASP A 105 4.51 6.13 -11.77
C ASP A 105 4.53 7.13 -12.94
N ASP A 106 3.40 7.73 -13.25
CA ASP A 106 3.27 8.71 -14.31
C ASP A 106 4.09 9.98 -13.97
N PRO A 107 5.02 10.40 -14.84
CA PRO A 107 5.83 11.60 -14.61
C PRO A 107 5.00 12.88 -14.42
N ALA A 108 3.86 13.01 -15.11
CA ALA A 108 2.99 14.17 -14.98
C ALA A 108 2.32 14.22 -13.61
N VAL A 109 1.90 13.09 -13.07
CA VAL A 109 1.33 12.97 -11.71
C VAL A 109 2.38 13.33 -10.66
N LYS A 110 3.59 12.81 -10.79
CA LYS A 110 4.71 13.10 -9.87
C LYS A 110 5.07 14.60 -9.90
N LEU A 111 5.18 15.19 -11.07
CA LEU A 111 5.48 16.61 -11.22
C LEU A 111 4.40 17.49 -10.59
N HIS A 112 3.13 17.16 -10.79
CA HIS A 112 2.01 17.90 -10.19
C HIS A 112 2.07 17.86 -8.67
N ALA A 113 2.32 16.67 -8.08
CA ALA A 113 2.48 16.51 -6.65
C ALA A 113 3.66 17.33 -6.07
N GLU A 114 4.78 17.36 -6.77
CA GLU A 114 5.94 18.18 -6.38
C GLU A 114 5.63 19.68 -6.36
N ILE A 115 4.90 20.19 -7.36
CA ILE A 115 4.48 21.60 -7.44
C ILE A 115 3.58 21.95 -6.26
N ILE A 116 2.58 21.11 -5.94
CA ILE A 116 1.68 21.35 -4.82
C ILE A 116 2.44 21.36 -3.50
N ASN A 117 3.36 20.43 -3.30
CA ASN A 117 4.10 20.31 -2.04
C ASN A 117 5.11 21.44 -1.81
N ARG A 118 5.62 22.06 -2.88
CA ARG A 118 6.49 23.25 -2.77
C ARG A 118 5.72 24.51 -2.35
N ASN A 119 4.41 24.52 -2.55
CA ASN A 119 3.54 25.67 -2.27
C ASN A 119 2.82 25.55 -0.90
N LYS A 120 3.08 24.52 -0.13
CA LYS A 120 2.62 24.32 1.25
C LYS A 120 3.71 24.66 2.24
#